data_614f9184d4585121397112c19c71ab7c
#
_entry.id   614f9184d4585121397112c19c71ab7c
#
_cell.length_a   1.000
_cell.length_b   1.000
_cell.length_c   1.000
_cell.angle_alpha   90.00
_cell.angle_beta   90.00
_cell.angle_gamma   90.00
#
_symmetry.space_group_name_H-M   'P 1'
#
loop_
_entity.id
_entity.type
_entity.pdbx_description
1 polymer ?
#
loop_
_entity_poly.entity_id
_entity_poly.type
_entity_poly.pdbx_seq_one_letter_code
_entity_poly.pdbx_strand_id
1 'polypeptide(L)'
;MAVNDPISDMIARIRNAQMRNKPKVSMPGSKQRERVLEVLKTEGYIRGYAAVAHASGRNELEVELKYFDGTPVIREIERISKPGRRVYASVKNLPRINNGLGVAILSTPKGVMADHDARDANVGGEVLCTVF
;
A
#
# COMPACT_ATOMS: atom_id res chain seq x y z
N MET A 1 -4.83 10.92 -22.26
CA MET A 1 -5.00 9.50 -21.90
C MET A 1 -4.66 9.31 -20.43
N ALA A 2 -5.56 8.70 -19.70
CA ALA A 2 -5.33 8.46 -18.29
C ALA A 2 -4.24 7.41 -18.11
N VAL A 3 -3.25 7.72 -17.30
CA VAL A 3 -2.24 6.75 -16.91
C VAL A 3 -2.86 5.85 -15.84
N ASN A 4 -2.94 4.57 -16.11
CA ASN A 4 -3.49 3.59 -15.18
C ASN A 4 -2.44 3.22 -14.15
N ASP A 5 -2.56 3.80 -12.97
CA ASP A 5 -1.75 3.42 -11.82
C ASP A 5 -2.67 2.99 -10.67
N PRO A 6 -2.97 1.69 -10.56
CA PRO A 6 -3.87 1.19 -9.52
C PRO A 6 -3.42 1.52 -8.10
N ILE A 7 -2.12 1.54 -7.86
CA ILE A 7 -1.59 1.84 -6.51
C ILE A 7 -1.77 3.31 -6.18
N SER A 8 -1.49 4.22 -7.12
CA SER A 8 -1.73 5.66 -6.91
C SER A 8 -3.19 5.95 -6.65
N ASP A 9 -4.09 5.32 -7.40
CA ASP A 9 -5.54 5.46 -7.20
C ASP A 9 -5.95 4.95 -5.82
N MET A 10 -5.43 3.80 -5.40
CA MET A 10 -5.69 3.24 -4.07
C MET A 10 -5.24 4.20 -2.97
N ILE A 11 -4.04 4.75 -3.09
CA ILE A 11 -3.50 5.70 -2.12
C ILE A 11 -4.39 6.95 -2.02
N ALA A 12 -4.81 7.48 -3.16
CA ALA A 12 -5.71 8.64 -3.19
C ALA A 12 -7.05 8.35 -2.51
N ARG A 13 -7.62 7.18 -2.76
CA ARG A 13 -8.88 6.77 -2.13
C ARG A 13 -8.75 6.64 -0.62
N ILE A 14 -7.65 6.05 -0.15
CA ILE A 14 -7.38 5.92 1.28
C ILE A 14 -7.22 7.30 1.93
N ARG A 15 -6.43 8.19 1.33
CA ARG A 15 -6.26 9.55 1.84
C ARG A 15 -7.58 10.30 1.95
N ASN A 16 -8.38 10.27 0.88
CA ASN A 16 -9.65 10.98 0.86
C ASN A 16 -10.63 10.44 1.89
N ALA A 17 -10.68 9.12 2.05
CA ALA A 17 -11.53 8.49 3.06
C ALA A 17 -11.12 8.87 4.48
N GLN A 18 -9.81 8.92 4.75
CA GLN A 18 -9.29 9.33 6.05
C GLN A 18 -9.59 10.79 6.37
N MET A 19 -9.50 11.67 5.37
CA MET A 19 -9.85 13.08 5.55
C MET A 19 -11.32 13.27 5.94
N ARG A 20 -12.17 12.34 5.56
CA ARG A 20 -13.61 12.36 5.88
C ARG A 20 -13.95 11.43 7.04
N ASN A 21 -12.96 10.88 7.73
CA ASN A 21 -13.14 9.95 8.85
C ASN A 21 -14.03 8.76 8.52
N LYS A 22 -13.95 8.25 7.29
CA LYS A 22 -14.73 7.09 6.89
C LYS A 22 -14.11 5.81 7.45
N PRO A 23 -14.93 4.86 7.93
CA PRO A 23 -14.38 3.61 8.44
C PRO A 23 -13.93 2.65 7.35
N LYS A 24 -14.47 2.79 6.14
CA LYS A 24 -14.18 1.90 5.02
C LYS A 24 -14.04 2.68 3.73
N VAL A 25 -13.30 2.09 2.79
CA VAL A 25 -13.18 2.62 1.43
C VAL A 25 -13.20 1.46 0.44
N SER A 26 -13.89 1.65 -0.68
CA SER A 26 -13.99 0.63 -1.73
C SER A 26 -13.18 1.05 -2.95
N MET A 27 -12.66 0.05 -3.66
CA MET A 27 -11.89 0.28 -4.87
C MET A 27 -11.98 -0.95 -5.80
N PRO A 28 -11.75 -0.78 -7.10
CA PRO A 28 -11.67 -1.94 -8.00
C PRO A 28 -10.59 -2.91 -7.55
N GLY A 29 -10.87 -4.21 -7.63
CA GLY A 29 -9.93 -5.24 -7.21
C GLY A 29 -8.81 -5.48 -8.20
N SER A 30 -7.62 -5.74 -7.70
CA SER A 30 -6.48 -6.26 -8.46
C SER A 30 -5.55 -7.01 -7.52
N LYS A 31 -4.79 -7.95 -8.08
CA LYS A 31 -3.83 -8.72 -7.29
C LYS A 31 -2.76 -7.82 -6.66
N GLN A 32 -2.31 -6.82 -7.39
CA GLN A 32 -1.29 -5.90 -6.89
C GLN A 32 -1.81 -5.08 -5.72
N ARG A 33 -3.05 -4.59 -5.81
CA ARG A 33 -3.69 -3.88 -4.69
C ARG A 33 -3.83 -4.77 -3.47
N GLU A 34 -4.28 -6.01 -3.66
CA GLU A 34 -4.40 -6.95 -2.56
C GLU A 34 -3.08 -7.21 -1.86
N ARG A 35 -2.00 -7.37 -2.63
CA ARG A 35 -0.66 -7.61 -2.08
C ARG A 35 -0.17 -6.43 -1.25
N VAL A 36 -0.38 -5.21 -1.72
CA VAL A 36 -0.02 -4.00 -0.96
C VAL A 36 -0.88 -3.88 0.30
N LEU A 37 -2.18 -4.14 0.19
CA LEU A 37 -3.08 -4.12 1.34
C LEU A 37 -2.70 -5.15 2.39
N GLU A 38 -2.24 -6.33 1.97
CA GLU A 38 -1.79 -7.36 2.90
C GLU A 38 -0.58 -6.89 3.70
N VAL A 39 0.36 -6.19 3.08
CA VAL A 39 1.49 -5.59 3.79
C VAL A 39 1.02 -4.52 4.76
N LEU A 40 0.13 -3.63 4.33
CA LEU A 40 -0.42 -2.59 5.20
C LEU A 40 -1.13 -3.18 6.42
N LYS A 41 -1.88 -4.27 6.23
CA LYS A 41 -2.54 -4.96 7.31
C LYS A 41 -1.55 -5.59 8.28
N THR A 42 -0.56 -6.31 7.76
CA THR A 42 0.47 -6.98 8.56
C THR A 42 1.28 -5.98 9.37
N GLU A 43 1.58 -4.82 8.80
CA GLU A 43 2.32 -3.77 9.48
C GLU A 43 1.45 -2.91 10.41
N GLY A 44 0.15 -3.19 10.48
CA GLY A 44 -0.75 -2.53 11.42
C GLY A 44 -1.30 -1.18 10.99
N TYR A 45 -1.24 -0.85 9.70
CA TYR A 45 -1.73 0.44 9.20
C TYR A 45 -3.20 0.44 8.82
N ILE A 46 -3.78 -0.72 8.54
CA ILE A 46 -5.21 -0.88 8.29
C ILE A 46 -5.73 -2.04 9.14
N ARG A 47 -7.04 -2.08 9.36
CA ARG A 47 -7.66 -3.18 10.10
C ARG A 47 -7.72 -4.45 9.27
N GLY A 48 -8.02 -4.31 7.99
CA GLY A 48 -8.12 -5.42 7.09
C GLY A 48 -8.72 -5.02 5.77
N TYR A 49 -8.94 -6.01 4.92
CA TYR A 49 -9.60 -5.82 3.64
C TYR A 49 -10.32 -7.08 3.25
N ALA A 50 -11.33 -6.95 2.39
CA ALA A 50 -12.08 -8.09 1.88
C ALA A 50 -12.36 -7.89 0.39
N ALA A 51 -12.33 -8.99 -0.36
CA ALA A 51 -12.77 -8.99 -1.74
C ALA A 51 -14.28 -9.20 -1.76
N VAL A 52 -15.01 -8.30 -2.42
CA VAL A 52 -16.46 -8.34 -2.54
C VAL A 52 -16.83 -8.56 -4.00
N ALA A 53 -17.58 -9.61 -4.27
CA ALA A 53 -18.06 -9.88 -5.62
C ALA A 53 -19.35 -9.11 -5.87
N HIS A 54 -19.37 -8.36 -6.98
CA HIS A 54 -20.58 -7.67 -7.42
C HIS A 54 -21.39 -8.53 -8.40
N ALA A 55 -22.70 -8.26 -8.47
CA ALA A 55 -23.58 -8.93 -9.40
C ALA A 55 -23.17 -8.74 -10.87
N SER A 56 -22.41 -7.68 -11.17
CA SER A 56 -21.86 -7.42 -12.50
C SER A 56 -20.64 -8.27 -12.86
N GLY A 57 -20.18 -9.16 -11.96
CA GLY A 57 -18.98 -9.97 -12.15
C GLY A 57 -17.68 -9.27 -11.86
N ARG A 58 -17.73 -8.01 -11.43
CA ARG A 58 -16.54 -7.27 -11.01
C ARG A 58 -16.23 -7.53 -9.55
N ASN A 59 -14.94 -7.68 -9.27
CA ASN A 59 -14.48 -7.77 -7.90
C ASN A 59 -14.10 -6.38 -7.40
N GLU A 60 -14.55 -6.05 -6.21
CA GLU A 60 -14.11 -4.86 -5.50
C GLU A 60 -13.38 -5.26 -4.24
N LEU A 61 -12.46 -4.40 -3.82
CA LEU A 61 -11.81 -4.50 -2.53
C LEU A 61 -12.44 -3.50 -1.59
N GLU A 62 -12.83 -3.96 -0.41
CA GLU A 62 -13.31 -3.10 0.66
C GLU A 62 -12.25 -3.07 1.74
N VAL A 63 -11.70 -1.88 2.01
CA VAL A 63 -10.61 -1.70 2.95
C VAL A 63 -11.14 -1.08 4.23
N GLU A 64 -10.86 -1.72 5.36
CA GLU A 64 -11.22 -1.19 6.67
C GLU A 64 -10.07 -0.35 7.20
N LEU A 65 -10.32 0.95 7.35
CA LEU A 65 -9.33 1.90 7.81
C LEU A 65 -9.19 1.84 9.33
N LYS A 66 -8.05 2.27 9.82
CA LYS A 66 -7.72 2.20 11.25
C LYS A 66 -7.49 3.59 11.80
N TYR A 67 -8.12 3.86 12.95
CA TYR A 67 -8.00 5.14 13.65
C TYR A 67 -7.62 4.87 15.10
N PHE A 68 -6.89 5.82 15.68
CA PHE A 68 -6.58 5.82 17.10
C PHE A 68 -6.89 7.21 17.66
N ASP A 69 -7.79 7.28 18.65
CA ASP A 69 -8.25 8.55 19.22
C ASP A 69 -8.76 9.54 18.16
N GLY A 70 -9.51 9.04 17.17
CA GLY A 70 -10.05 9.87 16.09
C GLY A 70 -9.03 10.28 15.03
N THR A 71 -7.78 9.85 15.14
CA THR A 71 -6.72 10.18 14.20
C THR A 71 -6.38 8.97 13.34
N PRO A 72 -6.23 9.13 12.02
CA PRO A 72 -5.82 8.01 11.16
C PRO A 72 -4.47 7.44 11.58
N VAL A 73 -4.36 6.12 11.60
CA VAL A 73 -3.08 5.45 11.88
C VAL A 73 -2.08 5.71 10.77
N ILE A 74 -2.51 5.73 9.51
CA ILE A 74 -1.66 6.17 8.41
C ILE A 74 -1.56 7.69 8.46
N ARG A 75 -0.38 8.21 8.77
CA ARG A 75 -0.11 9.64 8.78
C ARG A 75 0.30 10.15 7.42
N GLU A 76 1.15 9.38 6.74
CA GLU A 76 1.62 9.68 5.39
C GLU A 76 1.66 8.39 4.59
N ILE A 77 1.21 8.45 3.35
CA ILE A 77 1.34 7.37 2.39
C ILE A 77 1.61 7.99 1.02
N GLU A 78 2.70 7.59 0.39
CA GLU A 78 3.16 8.18 -0.87
C GLU A 78 3.52 7.12 -1.89
N ARG A 79 3.11 7.36 -3.13
CA ARG A 79 3.53 6.56 -4.28
C ARG A 79 4.95 6.98 -4.66
N ILE A 80 5.86 6.02 -4.74
CA ILE A 80 7.26 6.30 -5.09
C ILE A 80 7.54 5.93 -6.55
N SER A 81 7.46 4.64 -6.90
CA SER A 81 7.65 4.20 -8.28
C SER A 81 6.37 4.43 -9.07
N LYS A 82 6.47 5.07 -10.22
CA LYS A 82 5.31 5.42 -11.06
C LYS A 82 5.54 4.91 -12.47
N PRO A 83 4.46 4.71 -13.26
CA PRO A 83 4.63 4.26 -14.65
C PRO A 83 5.58 5.12 -15.47
N GLY A 84 5.60 6.44 -15.27
CA GLY A 84 6.48 7.36 -15.97
C GLY A 84 7.87 7.46 -15.37
N ARG A 85 8.09 6.93 -14.17
CA ARG A 85 9.38 7.01 -13.48
C ARG A 85 9.49 5.87 -12.47
N ARG A 86 10.03 4.75 -12.91
CA ARG A 86 10.22 3.59 -12.04
C ARG A 86 11.40 3.81 -11.09
N VAL A 87 11.25 3.36 -9.85
CA VAL A 87 12.25 3.50 -8.79
C VAL A 87 12.55 2.12 -8.22
N TYR A 88 13.82 1.72 -8.30
CA TYR A 88 14.29 0.43 -7.80
C TYR A 88 15.36 0.64 -6.75
N ALA A 89 15.48 -0.29 -5.82
CA ALA A 89 16.54 -0.26 -4.82
C ALA A 89 17.12 -1.66 -4.65
N SER A 90 18.45 -1.73 -4.58
CA SER A 90 19.12 -2.96 -4.20
C SER A 90 18.98 -3.19 -2.70
N VAL A 91 19.26 -4.42 -2.22
CA VAL A 91 19.15 -4.73 -0.80
C VAL A 91 20.00 -3.80 0.07
N LYS A 92 21.15 -3.36 -0.45
CA LYS A 92 22.05 -2.45 0.26
C LYS A 92 21.52 -1.03 0.37
N ASN A 93 20.66 -0.62 -0.56
CA ASN A 93 20.15 0.74 -0.67
C ASN A 93 18.66 0.84 -0.35
N LEU A 94 18.08 -0.15 0.33
CA LEU A 94 16.67 -0.10 0.72
C LEU A 94 16.44 1.09 1.65
N PRO A 95 15.39 1.89 1.37
CA PRO A 95 15.13 3.07 2.18
C PRO A 95 14.67 2.69 3.60
N ARG A 96 15.00 3.53 4.54
CA ARG A 96 14.44 3.48 5.89
C ARG A 96 13.54 4.68 6.06
N ILE A 97 12.29 4.43 6.40
CA ILE A 97 11.29 5.48 6.50
C ILE A 97 11.18 5.92 7.97
N ASN A 98 11.42 7.22 8.19
CA ASN A 98 11.38 7.81 9.53
C ASN A 98 12.16 6.99 10.57
N ASN A 99 13.43 6.67 10.24
CA ASN A 99 14.32 5.90 11.11
C ASN A 99 13.78 4.52 11.51
N GLY A 100 13.04 3.88 10.60
CA GLY A 100 12.47 2.56 10.83
C GLY A 100 11.10 2.57 11.50
N LEU A 101 10.52 3.74 11.77
CA LEU A 101 9.16 3.83 12.30
C LEU A 101 8.09 3.65 11.22
N GLY A 102 8.42 3.99 9.98
CA GLY A 102 7.58 3.73 8.83
C GLY A 102 8.10 2.55 8.01
N VAL A 103 7.41 2.23 6.91
CA VAL A 103 7.82 1.15 6.02
C VAL A 103 7.79 1.59 4.56
N ALA A 104 8.69 1.01 3.78
CA ALA A 104 8.59 1.04 2.32
C ALA A 104 8.02 -0.30 1.87
N ILE A 105 7.11 -0.28 0.92
CA ILE A 105 6.51 -1.49 0.36
C ILE A 105 7.14 -1.72 -1.01
N LEU A 106 7.75 -2.89 -1.19
CA LEU A 106 8.50 -3.23 -2.38
C LEU A 106 7.91 -4.42 -3.12
N SER A 107 8.04 -4.38 -4.44
CA SER A 107 7.80 -5.55 -5.28
C SER A 107 9.15 -6.22 -5.55
N THR A 108 9.33 -7.42 -5.04
CA THR A 108 10.58 -8.17 -5.12
C THR A 108 10.38 -9.48 -5.87
N PRO A 109 11.46 -10.17 -6.29
CA PRO A 109 11.31 -11.50 -6.88
C PRO A 109 10.63 -12.52 -5.97
N LYS A 110 10.59 -12.26 -4.66
CA LYS A 110 9.94 -13.15 -3.68
C LYS A 110 8.55 -12.66 -3.28
N GLY A 111 8.05 -11.62 -3.91
CA GLY A 111 6.71 -11.07 -3.67
C GLY A 111 6.73 -9.63 -3.20
N VAL A 112 5.54 -9.10 -2.91
CA VAL A 112 5.38 -7.76 -2.36
C VAL A 112 5.58 -7.83 -0.85
N MET A 113 6.46 -7.01 -0.32
CA MET A 113 6.81 -7.05 1.11
C MET A 113 7.30 -5.71 1.62
N ALA A 114 7.36 -5.58 2.95
CA ALA A 114 7.93 -4.41 3.59
C ALA A 114 9.46 -4.43 3.48
N ASP A 115 10.08 -3.27 3.62
CA ASP A 115 11.54 -3.13 3.52
C ASP A 115 12.30 -4.01 4.52
N HIS A 116 11.82 -4.12 5.76
CA HIS A 116 12.48 -4.97 6.75
C HIS A 116 12.43 -6.46 6.35
N ASP A 117 11.33 -6.90 5.76
CA ASP A 117 11.22 -8.28 5.28
C ASP A 117 12.13 -8.52 4.07
N ALA A 118 12.26 -7.52 3.20
CA ALA A 118 13.17 -7.60 2.05
C ALA A 118 14.63 -7.68 2.50
N ARG A 119 15.00 -6.94 3.54
CA ARG A 119 16.35 -7.04 4.13
C ARG A 119 16.60 -8.43 4.69
N ASP A 120 15.64 -8.98 5.42
CA ASP A 120 15.75 -10.33 5.98
C ASP A 120 15.86 -11.40 4.88
N ALA A 121 15.13 -11.22 3.79
CA ALA A 121 15.17 -12.13 2.64
C ALA A 121 16.35 -11.85 1.71
N ASN A 122 17.13 -10.80 1.97
CA ASN A 122 18.28 -10.38 1.17
C ASN A 122 17.92 -10.12 -0.29
N VAL A 123 16.82 -9.41 -0.52
CA VAL A 123 16.35 -9.03 -1.87
C VAL A 123 16.07 -7.54 -1.96
N GLY A 124 16.30 -6.99 -3.14
CA GLY A 124 15.85 -5.65 -3.49
C GLY A 124 14.68 -5.73 -4.46
N GLY A 125 14.18 -4.59 -4.89
CA GLY A 125 13.08 -4.56 -5.84
C GLY A 125 12.60 -3.15 -6.14
N GLU A 126 11.41 -3.08 -6.73
CA GLU A 126 10.76 -1.82 -7.04
C GLU A 126 10.11 -1.25 -5.78
N VAL A 127 10.43 0.00 -5.46
CA VAL A 127 9.85 0.70 -4.30
C VAL A 127 8.49 1.24 -4.71
N LEU A 128 7.43 0.54 -4.37
CA LEU A 128 6.06 0.89 -4.77
C LEU A 128 5.56 2.13 -4.06
N CYS A 129 5.63 2.13 -2.74
CA CYS A 129 5.16 3.25 -1.93
C CYS A 129 5.83 3.23 -0.56
N THR A 130 5.68 4.34 0.16
CA THR A 130 6.12 4.45 1.54
C THR A 130 4.94 4.83 2.41
N VAL A 131 4.95 4.36 3.66
CA VAL A 131 3.88 4.64 4.61
C VAL A 131 4.46 4.90 5.99
N PHE A 132 3.84 5.88 6.66
CA PHE A 132 4.21 6.25 8.02
C PHE A 132 2.99 6.56 8.85
#